data_6910774c249822cbf3baa37065e0560f
#
_entry.id   6910774c249822cbf3baa37065e0560f
#
_cell.length_a   1.000
_cell.length_b   1.000
_cell.length_c   1.000
_cell.angle_alpha   90.00
_cell.angle_beta   90.00
_cell.angle_gamma   90.00
#
_symmetry.space_group_name_H-M   'P 1'
#
loop_
_entity.id
_entity.type
_entity.pdbx_description
1 polymer ?
#
loop_
_entity_poly.entity_id
_entity_poly.type
_entity_poly.pdbx_seq_one_letter_code
_entity_poly.pdbx_strand_id
1 'polypeptide(L)'
;MDFRTLLKTKEFVILDGAMGTMLQAKGLEMGGTPEALNIDKPDWLVDIHRQYINAGSDIVYANTFGANRHKLEKCGYTVQQAIPAAIKNARKACEGTDTLVALDIGPIGQLLEPTGTLTFEEAYDIYKAVSYTHLRAHETSAHLV
;
A
#
# COMPACT_ATOMS: atom_id res chain seq x y z
N MET A 1 -4.34 9.39 -16.37
CA MET A 1 -5.70 8.78 -16.55
C MET A 1 -6.37 8.71 -15.21
N ASP A 2 -7.71 8.87 -15.09
CA ASP A 2 -8.46 8.57 -13.87
C ASP A 2 -9.12 7.19 -13.94
N PHE A 3 -9.54 6.66 -12.78
CA PHE A 3 -10.14 5.31 -12.68
C PHE A 3 -11.44 5.16 -13.50
N ARG A 4 -12.27 6.20 -13.58
CA ARG A 4 -13.51 6.16 -14.35
C ARG A 4 -13.25 6.08 -15.84
N THR A 5 -12.24 6.80 -16.32
CA THR A 5 -11.78 6.76 -17.70
C THR A 5 -11.20 5.40 -18.04
N LEU A 6 -10.39 4.83 -17.14
CA LEU A 6 -9.83 3.48 -17.29
C LEU A 6 -10.93 2.43 -17.51
N LEU A 7 -11.96 2.43 -16.66
CA LEU A 7 -13.10 1.50 -16.77
C LEU A 7 -13.94 1.67 -18.05
N LYS A 8 -13.92 2.84 -18.66
CA LYS A 8 -14.67 3.09 -19.92
C LYS A 8 -13.87 2.72 -21.15
N THR A 9 -12.55 2.72 -21.06
CA THR A 9 -11.66 2.56 -22.22
C THR A 9 -11.09 1.15 -22.37
N LYS A 10 -11.09 0.37 -21.28
CA LYS A 10 -10.58 -1.00 -21.28
C LYS A 10 -11.66 -2.02 -20.98
N GLU A 11 -11.65 -3.11 -21.72
CA GLU A 11 -12.51 -4.28 -21.48
C GLU A 11 -12.14 -4.99 -20.17
N PHE A 12 -10.83 -5.06 -19.87
CA PHE A 12 -10.29 -5.63 -18.66
C PHE A 12 -9.32 -4.65 -18.01
N VAL A 13 -9.35 -4.56 -16.68
CA VAL A 13 -8.39 -3.81 -15.87
C VAL A 13 -7.50 -4.79 -15.14
N ILE A 14 -6.20 -4.71 -15.38
CA ILE A 14 -5.21 -5.62 -14.81
C ILE A 14 -4.60 -4.98 -13.57
N LEU A 15 -4.72 -5.70 -12.44
CA LEU A 15 -4.07 -5.33 -11.19
C LEU A 15 -2.69 -5.97 -11.11
N ASP A 16 -1.85 -5.44 -10.23
CA ASP A 16 -0.57 -6.07 -9.91
C ASP A 16 -0.74 -7.36 -9.07
N GLY A 17 0.37 -8.03 -8.80
CA GLY A 17 0.42 -9.29 -8.06
C GLY A 17 1.05 -9.14 -6.67
N ALA A 18 1.50 -10.27 -6.13
CA ALA A 18 1.99 -10.38 -4.77
C ALA A 18 3.23 -9.52 -4.49
N MET A 19 3.14 -8.67 -3.48
CA MET A 19 4.29 -7.86 -3.00
C MET A 19 5.20 -8.67 -2.06
N GLY A 20 4.62 -9.42 -1.12
CA GLY A 20 5.38 -10.13 -0.08
C GLY A 20 6.40 -11.12 -0.63
N THR A 21 6.03 -11.95 -1.59
CA THR A 21 6.93 -12.93 -2.21
C THR A 21 8.04 -12.27 -3.03
N MET A 22 7.75 -11.14 -3.68
CA MET A 22 8.76 -10.36 -4.40
C MET A 22 9.78 -9.74 -3.45
N LEU A 23 9.33 -9.26 -2.28
CA LEU A 23 10.20 -8.73 -1.24
C LEU A 23 11.05 -9.84 -0.60
N GLN A 24 10.49 -11.04 -0.39
CA GLN A 24 11.26 -12.20 0.08
C GLN A 24 12.36 -12.59 -0.91
N ALA A 25 12.06 -12.57 -2.20
CA ALA A 25 13.06 -12.82 -3.25
C ALA A 25 14.20 -11.76 -3.24
N LYS A 26 13.93 -10.55 -2.75
CA LYS A 26 14.95 -9.49 -2.57
C LYS A 26 15.69 -9.56 -1.23
N GLY A 27 15.27 -10.43 -0.31
CA GLY A 27 15.93 -10.64 0.97
C GLY A 27 15.14 -10.25 2.22
N LEU A 28 13.81 -10.01 2.11
CA LEU A 28 12.96 -9.88 3.29
C LEU A 28 12.91 -11.22 4.03
N GLU A 29 13.35 -11.24 5.28
CA GLU A 29 13.33 -12.42 6.13
C GLU A 29 11.91 -12.85 6.50
N MET A 30 11.73 -14.15 6.74
CA MET A 30 10.46 -14.70 7.22
C MET A 30 10.04 -14.03 8.53
N GLY A 31 8.80 -13.54 8.59
CA GLY A 31 8.28 -12.81 9.76
C GLY A 31 8.63 -11.32 9.81
N GLY A 32 9.41 -10.83 8.87
CA GLY A 32 9.66 -9.39 8.70
C GLY A 32 8.38 -8.64 8.33
N THR A 33 8.40 -7.32 8.55
CA THR A 33 7.28 -6.42 8.24
C THR A 33 7.49 -5.80 6.87
N PRO A 34 6.74 -6.21 5.81
CA PRO A 34 6.91 -5.68 4.45
C PRO A 34 6.78 -4.16 4.39
N GLU A 35 5.89 -3.58 5.19
CA GLU A 35 5.58 -2.15 5.21
C GLU A 35 6.75 -1.29 5.74
N ALA A 36 7.62 -1.85 6.59
CA ALA A 36 8.83 -1.17 7.04
C ALA A 36 9.77 -0.84 5.86
N LEU A 37 9.80 -1.72 4.85
CA LEU A 37 10.64 -1.55 3.66
C LEU A 37 10.24 -0.35 2.79
N ASN A 38 9.03 0.19 2.97
CA ASN A 38 8.65 1.46 2.31
C ASN A 38 9.61 2.59 2.67
N ILE A 39 10.19 2.53 3.88
CA ILE A 39 11.12 3.51 4.45
C ILE A 39 12.56 3.00 4.35
N ASP A 40 12.80 1.76 4.76
CA ASP A 40 14.15 1.21 4.87
C ASP A 40 14.78 0.85 3.52
N LYS A 41 13.96 0.41 2.54
CA LYS A 41 14.40 -0.05 1.22
C LYS A 41 13.46 0.44 0.10
N PRO A 42 13.23 1.76 -0.03
CA PRO A 42 12.28 2.32 -0.98
C PRO A 42 12.54 1.88 -2.44
N ASP A 43 13.80 1.72 -2.82
CA ASP A 43 14.15 1.32 -4.18
C ASP A 43 13.71 -0.12 -4.51
N TRP A 44 13.60 -1.01 -3.52
CA TRP A 44 13.04 -2.35 -3.73
C TRP A 44 11.57 -2.28 -4.12
N LEU A 45 10.82 -1.40 -3.47
CA LEU A 45 9.38 -1.20 -3.74
C LEU A 45 9.18 -0.59 -5.13
N VAL A 46 9.95 0.46 -5.45
CA VAL A 46 9.91 1.10 -6.77
C VAL A 46 10.22 0.09 -7.87
N ASP A 47 11.24 -0.75 -7.70
CA ASP A 47 11.61 -1.76 -8.67
C ASP A 47 10.52 -2.81 -8.87
N ILE A 48 9.92 -3.33 -7.78
CA ILE A 48 8.84 -4.31 -7.86
C ILE A 48 7.62 -3.70 -8.57
N HIS A 49 7.20 -2.51 -8.20
CA HIS A 49 6.09 -1.83 -8.88
C HIS A 49 6.38 -1.66 -10.37
N ARG A 50 7.60 -1.25 -10.76
CA ARG A 50 7.99 -1.13 -12.17
C ARG A 50 7.93 -2.44 -12.93
N GLN A 51 8.32 -3.55 -12.30
CA GLN A 51 8.19 -4.88 -12.91
C GLN A 51 6.73 -5.20 -13.24
N TYR A 52 5.79 -4.94 -12.33
CA TYR A 52 4.37 -5.14 -12.57
C TYR A 52 3.81 -4.19 -13.64
N ILE A 53 4.20 -2.92 -13.61
CA ILE A 53 3.81 -1.93 -14.63
C ILE A 53 4.30 -2.37 -16.02
N ASN A 54 5.55 -2.79 -16.12
CA ASN A 54 6.14 -3.29 -17.38
C ASN A 54 5.49 -4.59 -17.87
N ALA A 55 4.93 -5.38 -16.94
CA ALA A 55 4.15 -6.57 -17.27
C ALA A 55 2.71 -6.25 -17.73
N GLY A 56 2.28 -5.00 -17.64
CA GLY A 56 0.99 -4.54 -18.15
C GLY A 56 -0.07 -4.23 -17.09
N SER A 57 0.32 -4.07 -15.83
CA SER A 57 -0.63 -3.67 -14.78
C SER A 57 -1.16 -2.26 -15.01
N ASP A 58 -2.48 -2.09 -14.95
CA ASP A 58 -3.19 -0.82 -15.03
C ASP A 58 -3.26 -0.12 -13.68
N ILE A 59 -3.26 -0.89 -12.62
CA ILE A 59 -3.30 -0.43 -11.23
C ILE A 59 -2.27 -1.20 -10.43
N VAL A 60 -1.49 -0.51 -9.61
CA VAL A 60 -0.61 -1.11 -8.60
C VAL A 60 -1.09 -0.76 -7.20
N TYR A 61 -1.08 -1.74 -6.31
CA TYR A 61 -1.37 -1.52 -4.90
C TYR A 61 -0.13 -1.00 -4.18
N ALA A 62 -0.25 0.14 -3.48
CA ALA A 62 0.80 0.58 -2.57
C ALA A 62 1.05 -0.51 -1.50
N ASN A 63 2.28 -0.67 -1.05
CA ASN A 63 2.64 -1.67 -0.05
C ASN A 63 2.12 -1.27 1.36
N THR A 64 0.81 -1.39 1.55
CA THR A 64 0.07 -0.91 2.73
C THR A 64 -0.83 -1.96 3.38
N PHE A 65 -0.82 -3.22 2.90
CA PHE A 65 -1.68 -4.30 3.40
C PHE A 65 -1.64 -4.49 4.92
N GLY A 66 -0.47 -4.40 5.52
CA GLY A 66 -0.27 -4.45 6.97
C GLY A 66 0.01 -3.09 7.60
N ALA A 67 -0.20 -1.96 6.91
CA ALA A 67 0.13 -0.62 7.41
C ALA A 67 -0.88 -0.08 8.43
N ASN A 68 -1.29 -0.89 9.40
CA ASN A 68 -2.08 -0.47 10.55
C ASN A 68 -1.22 -0.37 11.81
N ARG A 69 -1.66 0.42 12.79
CA ARG A 69 -0.89 0.68 14.02
C ARG A 69 -0.46 -0.58 14.73
N HIS A 70 -1.34 -1.59 14.81
CA HIS A 70 -1.07 -2.82 15.54
C HIS A 70 0.08 -3.64 14.94
N LYS A 71 0.14 -3.73 13.61
CA LYS A 71 1.21 -4.44 12.91
C LYS A 71 2.51 -3.63 12.84
N LEU A 72 2.41 -2.29 12.69
CA LEU A 72 3.58 -1.41 12.58
C LEU A 72 4.32 -1.21 13.91
N GLU A 73 3.67 -1.41 15.07
CA GLU A 73 4.33 -1.37 16.38
C GLU A 73 5.59 -2.26 16.43
N LYS A 74 5.55 -3.41 15.74
CA LYS A 74 6.65 -4.39 15.72
C LYS A 74 7.93 -3.86 15.06
N CYS A 75 7.81 -2.91 14.16
CA CYS A 75 8.95 -2.32 13.44
C CYS A 75 9.27 -0.88 13.83
N GLY A 76 8.50 -0.31 14.78
CA GLY A 76 8.75 1.04 15.30
C GLY A 76 8.29 2.19 14.39
N TYR A 77 7.54 1.89 13.33
CA TYR A 77 6.98 2.92 12.45
C TYR A 77 5.51 3.21 12.75
N THR A 78 5.05 4.38 12.36
CA THR A 78 3.65 4.80 12.47
C THR A 78 2.94 4.73 11.13
N VAL A 79 1.61 4.72 11.17
CA VAL A 79 0.75 4.81 9.98
C VAL A 79 1.10 6.05 9.15
N GLN A 80 1.34 7.18 9.82
CA GLN A 80 1.68 8.48 9.22
C GLN A 80 3.05 8.50 8.54
N GLN A 81 3.93 7.55 8.86
CA GLN A 81 5.23 7.38 8.21
C GLN A 81 5.15 6.35 7.07
N ALA A 82 4.58 5.18 7.34
CA ALA A 82 4.60 4.05 6.42
C ALA A 82 3.73 4.27 5.17
N ILE A 83 2.51 4.81 5.32
CA ILE A 83 1.58 4.98 4.20
C ILE A 83 2.05 6.05 3.21
N PRO A 84 2.45 7.27 3.62
CA PRO A 84 2.98 8.25 2.66
C PRO A 84 4.24 7.75 1.94
N ALA A 85 5.12 7.00 2.61
CA ALA A 85 6.29 6.39 2.00
C ALA A 85 5.89 5.36 0.93
N ALA A 86 4.92 4.49 1.23
CA ALA A 86 4.40 3.50 0.27
C ALA A 86 3.83 4.17 -0.99
N ILE A 87 2.99 5.20 -0.81
CA ILE A 87 2.39 5.95 -1.92
C ILE A 87 3.46 6.65 -2.76
N LYS A 88 4.43 7.29 -2.11
CA LYS A 88 5.57 7.93 -2.80
C LYS A 88 6.33 6.94 -3.67
N ASN A 89 6.61 5.73 -3.16
CA ASN A 89 7.33 4.70 -3.90
C ASN A 89 6.52 4.21 -5.10
N ALA A 90 5.22 3.91 -4.90
CA ALA A 90 4.34 3.47 -5.98
C ALA A 90 4.20 4.55 -7.07
N ARG A 91 4.01 5.82 -6.69
CA ARG A 91 3.94 6.95 -7.64
C ARG A 91 5.23 7.14 -8.41
N LYS A 92 6.39 7.06 -7.74
CA LYS A 92 7.70 7.12 -8.41
C LYS A 92 7.83 6.01 -9.47
N ALA A 93 7.29 4.83 -9.21
CA ALA A 93 7.28 3.75 -10.19
C ALA A 93 6.33 4.04 -11.36
N CYS A 94 5.22 4.73 -11.12
CA CYS A 94 4.23 5.08 -12.15
C CYS A 94 4.62 6.30 -13.01
N GLU A 95 5.69 7.01 -12.68
CA GLU A 95 6.13 8.17 -13.47
C GLU A 95 6.30 7.83 -14.96
N GLY A 96 5.67 8.64 -15.82
CA GLY A 96 5.69 8.44 -17.28
C GLY A 96 4.73 7.37 -17.79
N THR A 97 3.84 6.85 -16.96
CA THR A 97 2.82 5.84 -17.30
C THR A 97 1.42 6.34 -16.96
N ASP A 98 0.39 5.64 -17.47
CA ASP A 98 -1.01 5.86 -17.10
C ASP A 98 -1.48 4.96 -15.92
N THR A 99 -0.57 4.22 -15.32
CA THR A 99 -0.87 3.30 -14.22
C THR A 99 -1.33 4.04 -12.97
N LEU A 100 -2.39 3.58 -12.37
CA LEU A 100 -2.96 4.16 -11.14
C LEU A 100 -2.38 3.49 -9.90
N VAL A 101 -2.42 4.23 -8.77
CA VAL A 101 -2.03 3.71 -7.46
C VAL A 101 -3.26 3.54 -6.59
N ALA A 102 -3.45 2.35 -6.03
CA ALA A 102 -4.52 2.03 -5.10
C ALA A 102 -3.98 1.77 -3.68
N LEU A 103 -4.83 2.03 -2.68
CA LEU A 103 -4.59 1.60 -1.30
C LEU A 103 -4.91 0.11 -1.18
N ASP A 104 -4.02 -0.62 -0.51
CA ASP A 104 -4.28 -1.98 -0.07
C ASP A 104 -4.59 -2.00 1.42
N ILE A 105 -5.76 -2.51 1.81
CA ILE A 105 -6.20 -2.60 3.21
C ILE A 105 -6.36 -4.07 3.58
N GLY A 106 -5.48 -4.54 4.45
CA GLY A 106 -5.54 -5.90 4.96
C GLY A 106 -6.14 -6.00 6.37
N PRO A 107 -6.22 -7.21 6.91
CA PRO A 107 -6.76 -7.47 8.24
C PRO A 107 -5.87 -6.86 9.32
N ILE A 108 -6.49 -6.43 10.42
CA ILE A 108 -5.79 -5.84 11.58
C ILE A 108 -4.86 -6.87 12.22
N GLY A 109 -5.20 -8.14 12.18
CA GLY A 109 -4.45 -9.23 12.81
C GLY A 109 -4.97 -9.61 14.20
N GLN A 110 -6.11 -9.06 14.58
CA GLN A 110 -6.86 -9.42 15.81
C GLN A 110 -8.32 -9.69 15.45
N LEU A 111 -8.96 -10.55 16.24
CA LEU A 111 -10.38 -10.86 16.08
C LEU A 111 -11.22 -9.91 16.90
N LEU A 112 -12.39 -9.55 16.33
CA LEU A 112 -13.40 -8.76 17.03
C LEU A 112 -14.08 -9.56 18.15
N GLU A 113 -14.61 -8.85 19.14
CA GLU A 113 -15.49 -9.41 20.15
C GLU A 113 -16.74 -10.03 19.48
N PRO A 114 -17.29 -11.11 20.06
CA PRO A 114 -16.85 -11.84 21.26
C PRO A 114 -15.77 -12.92 21.00
N THR A 115 -15.38 -13.14 19.75
CA THR A 115 -14.39 -14.19 19.38
C THR A 115 -12.96 -13.80 19.75
N GLY A 116 -12.65 -12.50 19.72
CA GLY A 116 -11.39 -11.93 20.17
C GLY A 116 -11.61 -10.84 21.20
N THR A 117 -10.65 -9.91 21.31
CA THR A 117 -10.66 -8.83 22.30
C THR A 117 -10.79 -7.44 21.69
N LEU A 118 -10.80 -7.34 20.35
CA LEU A 118 -10.86 -6.06 19.66
C LEU A 118 -12.33 -5.59 19.57
N THR A 119 -12.61 -4.39 20.09
CA THR A 119 -13.95 -3.80 19.94
C THR A 119 -14.18 -3.28 18.51
N PHE A 120 -15.44 -3.11 18.13
CA PHE A 120 -15.79 -2.54 16.84
C PHE A 120 -15.25 -1.11 16.69
N GLU A 121 -15.35 -0.30 17.75
CA GLU A 121 -14.90 1.08 17.77
C GLU A 121 -13.38 1.18 17.58
N GLU A 122 -12.62 0.31 18.24
CA GLU A 122 -11.16 0.24 18.05
C GLU A 122 -10.77 -0.16 16.63
N ALA A 123 -11.46 -1.16 16.06
CA ALA A 123 -11.25 -1.57 14.67
C ALA A 123 -11.58 -0.44 13.70
N TYR A 124 -12.69 0.26 13.92
CA TYR A 124 -13.09 1.42 13.14
C TYR A 124 -12.00 2.51 13.15
N ASP A 125 -11.49 2.84 14.34
CA ASP A 125 -10.44 3.87 14.49
C ASP A 125 -9.12 3.46 13.81
N ILE A 126 -8.76 2.17 13.86
CA ILE A 126 -7.58 1.65 13.18
C ILE A 126 -7.73 1.84 11.65
N TYR A 127 -8.84 1.41 11.05
CA TYR A 127 -9.07 1.54 9.61
C TYR A 127 -9.26 2.99 9.16
N LYS A 128 -9.90 3.81 9.98
CA LYS A 128 -10.04 5.24 9.73
C LYS A 128 -8.68 5.93 9.64
N ALA A 129 -7.76 5.62 10.56
CA ALA A 129 -6.42 6.18 10.53
C ALA A 129 -5.67 5.82 9.23
N VAL A 130 -5.78 4.56 8.79
CA VAL A 130 -5.17 4.09 7.52
C VAL A 130 -5.75 4.85 6.33
N SER A 131 -7.07 4.85 6.19
CA SER A 131 -7.77 5.47 5.06
C SER A 131 -7.54 6.98 4.99
N TYR A 132 -7.58 7.67 6.13
CA TYR A 132 -7.37 9.12 6.20
C TYR A 132 -5.94 9.51 5.82
N THR A 133 -4.96 8.75 6.30
CA THR A 133 -3.55 9.00 5.97
C THR A 133 -3.29 8.79 4.48
N HIS A 134 -3.90 7.78 3.87
CA HIS A 134 -3.80 7.53 2.44
C HIS A 134 -4.38 8.69 1.62
N LEU A 135 -5.61 9.13 1.93
CA LEU A 135 -6.25 10.24 1.22
C LEU A 135 -5.41 11.51 1.29
N ARG A 136 -4.93 11.88 2.48
CA ARG A 136 -4.06 13.06 2.65
C ARG A 136 -2.74 12.95 1.88
N ALA A 137 -2.14 11.78 1.81
CA ALA A 137 -0.92 11.58 1.05
C ALA A 137 -1.14 11.73 -0.46
N HIS A 138 -2.33 11.39 -0.97
CA HIS A 138 -2.71 11.66 -2.35
C HIS A 138 -2.93 13.15 -2.62
N GLU A 139 -3.60 13.87 -1.71
CA GLU A 139 -3.86 15.31 -1.84
C GLU A 139 -2.58 16.13 -1.84
N THR A 140 -1.66 15.87 -0.90
CA THR A 140 -0.37 16.61 -0.82
C THR A 140 0.51 16.45 -2.05
N SER A 141 0.35 15.36 -2.80
CA SER A 141 1.12 15.13 -4.02
C SER A 141 0.49 15.80 -5.25
N ALA A 142 -0.81 16.15 -5.21
CA ALA A 142 -1.50 16.88 -6.29
C ALA A 142 -1.19 18.39 -6.28
N HIS A 143 -0.67 18.93 -5.18
CA HIS A 143 -0.29 20.34 -5.04
C HIS A 143 1.19 20.63 -5.34
N LEU A 144 1.93 19.66 -5.85
CA LEU A 144 3.34 19.80 -6.24
C LEU A 144 3.54 19.82 -7.76
N VAL A 145 2.53 20.29 -8.49
CA VAL A 145 2.64 20.60 -9.92
C VAL A 145 2.46 22.09 -10.12
#